data_35f5736e7ae34c4c7b9943b34a4f4978
#
_entry.id   35f5736e7ae34c4c7b9943b34a4f4978
#
_cell.length_a   1.000
_cell.length_b   1.000
_cell.length_c   1.000
_cell.angle_alpha   90.00
_cell.angle_beta   90.00
_cell.angle_gamma   90.00
#
_symmetry.space_group_name_H-M   'P 1'
#
loop_
_entity.id
_entity.type
_entity.pdbx_description
1 polymer ?
#
loop_
_entity_poly.entity_id
_entity_poly.type
_entity_poly.pdbx_seq_one_letter_code
_entity_poly.pdbx_strand_id
1 'polypeptide(L)'
;MATLYELEPDIRDVIVEGQVDAHFYRWFLDCAGVGDDVQVFSVKDRVIVDASTITEHGNLIGERGRVITVAQIVNDMAPDQRSGIFIADADYGPVGQDSFPRLNCLMYTDYGSLEIYAFNVRTIEKVLRVILRAPRALEASAVLAAISDALRSLFYARLVMRCAPGGAPLVKKYAECCAVSNGVLVLDYESLLRNSFSSVRKAERDGWNEERLYKLYLDLIKEGASDDVRKEMSGHDVSALLIRYLKIAAPQVFREDRKGFEDRDTMERALMSSVEFVDVEREPLFVELVSRVV
;
A
#
# COMPACT_ATOMS: atom_id res chain seq x y z
N MET A 1 27.22 -4.91 -3.45
CA MET A 1 26.16 -5.12 -4.44
C MET A 1 26.60 -4.70 -5.84
N ALA A 2 26.85 -3.43 -6.12
CA ALA A 2 27.25 -2.99 -7.47
C ALA A 2 28.41 -3.82 -8.05
N THR A 3 29.50 -3.98 -7.30
CA THR A 3 30.64 -4.84 -7.70
C THR A 3 30.24 -6.29 -7.98
N LEU A 4 29.29 -6.85 -7.21
CA LEU A 4 28.79 -8.20 -7.45
C LEU A 4 28.07 -8.27 -8.80
N TYR A 5 27.21 -7.30 -9.09
CA TYR A 5 26.45 -7.23 -10.35
C TYR A 5 27.34 -6.98 -11.58
N GLU A 6 28.48 -6.30 -11.39
CA GLU A 6 29.49 -6.17 -12.45
C GLU A 6 30.23 -7.48 -12.73
N LEU A 7 30.52 -8.26 -11.67
CA LEU A 7 31.26 -9.52 -11.77
C LEU A 7 30.40 -10.70 -12.20
N GLU A 8 29.13 -10.67 -11.84
CA GLU A 8 28.16 -11.74 -12.10
C GLU A 8 26.90 -11.16 -12.76
N PRO A 9 26.95 -10.80 -14.04
CA PRO A 9 25.87 -10.13 -14.75
C PRO A 9 24.61 -11.00 -14.95
N ASP A 10 24.73 -12.30 -14.77
CA ASP A 10 23.64 -13.25 -14.89
C ASP A 10 22.78 -13.39 -13.61
N ILE A 11 23.25 -12.85 -12.49
CA ILE A 11 22.43 -12.78 -11.27
C ILE A 11 21.17 -11.94 -11.53
N ARG A 12 20.05 -12.39 -10.97
CA ARG A 12 18.79 -11.65 -10.94
C ARG A 12 18.32 -11.54 -9.49
N ASP A 13 18.60 -10.39 -8.87
CA ASP A 13 18.16 -10.05 -7.53
C ASP A 13 16.99 -9.07 -7.60
N VAL A 14 15.86 -9.40 -6.96
CA VAL A 14 14.74 -8.48 -6.74
C VAL A 14 14.76 -8.02 -5.28
N ILE A 15 14.88 -6.72 -5.05
CA ILE A 15 14.98 -6.11 -3.72
C ILE A 15 13.70 -5.31 -3.45
N VAL A 16 13.02 -5.64 -2.37
CA VAL A 16 11.73 -5.04 -1.98
C VAL A 16 11.79 -4.49 -0.55
N GLU A 17 10.73 -3.82 -0.11
CA GLU A 17 10.70 -3.15 1.19
C GLU A 17 10.70 -4.14 2.36
N GLY A 18 9.75 -5.09 2.35
CA GLY A 18 9.47 -5.97 3.47
C GLY A 18 9.58 -7.46 3.15
N GLN A 19 9.56 -8.26 4.21
CA GLN A 19 9.57 -9.73 4.09
C GLN A 19 8.28 -10.27 3.45
N VAL A 20 7.14 -9.64 3.74
CA VAL A 20 5.85 -10.05 3.17
C VAL A 20 5.88 -9.82 1.66
N ASP A 21 6.41 -8.67 1.24
CA ASP A 21 6.58 -8.32 -0.18
C ASP A 21 7.52 -9.33 -0.86
N ALA A 22 8.66 -9.66 -0.21
CA ALA A 22 9.60 -10.62 -0.76
C ALA A 22 8.95 -11.99 -0.98
N HIS A 23 8.13 -12.46 -0.05
CA HIS A 23 7.41 -13.72 -0.21
C HIS A 23 6.37 -13.65 -1.34
N PHE A 24 5.66 -12.52 -1.47
CA PHE A 24 4.66 -12.34 -2.51
C PHE A 24 5.28 -12.31 -3.91
N TYR A 25 6.35 -11.52 -4.11
CA TYR A 25 7.04 -11.45 -5.39
C TYR A 25 7.71 -12.79 -5.76
N ARG A 26 8.26 -13.51 -4.80
CA ARG A 26 8.80 -14.87 -5.04
C ARG A 26 7.70 -15.82 -5.51
N TRP A 27 6.59 -15.88 -4.78
CA TRP A 27 5.43 -16.67 -5.20
C TRP A 27 4.96 -16.31 -6.61
N PHE A 28 4.89 -15.02 -6.93
CA PHE A 28 4.50 -14.57 -8.26
C PHE A 28 5.46 -15.05 -9.34
N LEU A 29 6.77 -14.89 -9.15
CA LEU A 29 7.79 -15.31 -10.11
C LEU A 29 7.82 -16.84 -10.30
N ASP A 30 7.61 -17.61 -9.22
CA ASP A 30 7.46 -19.06 -9.29
C ASP A 30 6.25 -19.44 -10.15
N CYS A 31 5.10 -18.80 -9.94
CA CYS A 31 3.90 -19.02 -10.76
C CYS A 31 4.08 -18.59 -12.22
N ALA A 32 4.88 -17.56 -12.48
CA ALA A 32 5.22 -17.11 -13.82
C ALA A 32 6.25 -18.03 -14.53
N GLY A 33 6.81 -19.01 -13.82
CA GLY A 33 7.79 -19.96 -14.37
C GLY A 33 9.20 -19.38 -14.58
N VAL A 34 9.54 -18.29 -13.88
CA VAL A 34 10.84 -17.60 -13.99
C VAL A 34 11.54 -17.51 -12.61
N GLY A 35 11.02 -18.19 -11.58
CA GLY A 35 11.50 -18.08 -10.20
C GLY A 35 12.83 -18.78 -9.93
N ASP A 36 13.20 -19.81 -10.68
CA ASP A 36 14.38 -20.66 -10.41
C ASP A 36 15.70 -19.86 -10.42
N ASP A 37 15.82 -18.86 -11.29
CA ASP A 37 17.03 -18.06 -11.49
C ASP A 37 16.98 -16.70 -10.80
N VAL A 38 15.89 -16.39 -10.08
CA VAL A 38 15.65 -15.09 -9.44
C VAL A 38 15.66 -15.21 -7.93
N GLN A 39 16.45 -14.37 -7.27
CA GLN A 39 16.43 -14.26 -5.80
C GLN A 39 15.67 -13.01 -5.35
N VAL A 40 14.72 -13.16 -4.44
CA VAL A 40 13.93 -12.05 -3.90
C VAL A 40 14.29 -11.81 -2.44
N PHE A 41 14.65 -10.58 -2.10
CA PHE A 41 15.08 -10.20 -0.76
C PHE A 41 14.33 -8.97 -0.24
N SER A 42 14.05 -8.93 1.06
CA SER A 42 13.80 -7.63 1.67
C SER A 42 15.09 -6.83 1.73
N VAL A 43 15.01 -5.51 1.61
CA VAL A 43 16.18 -4.65 1.62
C VAL A 43 17.02 -4.81 2.89
N LYS A 44 16.37 -5.04 4.04
CA LYS A 44 17.05 -5.27 5.33
C LYS A 44 17.92 -6.51 5.35
N ASP A 45 17.52 -7.55 4.66
CA ASP A 45 18.26 -8.82 4.67
C ASP A 45 19.47 -8.79 3.74
N ARG A 46 19.48 -7.86 2.81
CA ARG A 46 20.48 -7.80 1.75
C ARG A 46 21.48 -6.68 1.95
N VAL A 47 21.06 -5.52 2.49
CA VAL A 47 21.90 -4.32 2.58
C VAL A 47 21.69 -3.60 3.91
N ILE A 48 22.81 -3.19 4.51
CA ILE A 48 22.81 -2.28 5.65
C ILE A 48 23.02 -0.87 5.12
N VAL A 49 22.01 -0.01 5.29
CA VAL A 49 22.08 1.42 4.96
C VAL A 49 21.66 2.19 6.21
N ASP A 50 22.49 3.10 6.65
CA ASP A 50 22.20 3.95 7.80
C ASP A 50 21.26 5.11 7.45
N ALA A 51 20.67 5.72 8.49
CA ALA A 51 19.71 6.80 8.33
C ALA A 51 20.32 8.07 7.70
N SER A 52 21.61 8.34 7.92
CA SER A 52 22.31 9.50 7.35
C SER A 52 22.43 9.34 5.83
N THR A 53 22.84 8.18 5.35
CA THR A 53 22.91 7.88 3.92
C THR A 53 21.54 8.02 3.23
N ILE A 54 20.46 7.53 3.85
CA ILE A 54 19.10 7.71 3.31
C ILE A 54 18.77 9.20 3.15
N THR A 55 19.06 9.99 4.18
CA THR A 55 18.75 11.42 4.20
C THR A 55 19.62 12.21 3.20
N GLU A 56 20.90 11.87 3.07
CA GLU A 56 21.84 12.47 2.10
C GLU A 56 21.40 12.27 0.65
N HIS A 57 20.72 11.15 0.35
CA HIS A 57 20.12 10.88 -0.96
C HIS A 57 18.71 11.51 -1.12
N GLY A 58 18.26 12.32 -0.17
CA GLY A 58 16.99 13.03 -0.22
C GLY A 58 15.77 12.18 0.06
N ASN A 59 15.95 10.97 0.61
CA ASN A 59 14.85 10.05 0.92
C ASN A 59 14.39 10.16 2.37
N LEU A 60 13.15 9.77 2.63
CA LEU A 60 12.61 9.64 3.98
C LEU A 60 13.15 8.37 4.65
N ILE A 61 13.41 8.45 5.95
CA ILE A 61 13.85 7.28 6.73
C ILE A 61 12.71 6.27 6.81
N GLY A 62 12.97 5.05 6.33
CA GLY A 62 12.02 3.95 6.26
C GLY A 62 12.48 2.91 5.24
N GLU A 63 11.74 1.80 5.11
CA GLU A 63 12.13 0.71 4.20
C GLU A 63 12.07 1.15 2.74
N ARG A 64 11.02 1.88 2.38
CA ARG A 64 10.88 2.49 1.05
C ARG A 64 12.07 3.40 0.71
N GLY A 65 12.39 4.33 1.60
CA GLY A 65 13.54 5.21 1.41
C GLY A 65 14.85 4.44 1.30
N ARG A 66 14.98 3.32 2.03
CA ARG A 66 16.14 2.42 1.94
C ARG A 66 16.23 1.76 0.57
N VAL A 67 15.13 1.20 0.04
CA VAL A 67 15.08 0.59 -1.31
C VAL A 67 15.49 1.62 -2.36
N ILE A 68 14.89 2.83 -2.32
CA ILE A 68 15.18 3.90 -3.28
C ILE A 68 16.65 4.34 -3.18
N THR A 69 17.18 4.53 -1.97
CA THR A 69 18.59 4.92 -1.74
C THR A 69 19.55 3.88 -2.31
N VAL A 70 19.30 2.59 -2.06
CA VAL A 70 20.17 1.52 -2.59
C VAL A 70 20.10 1.50 -4.12
N ALA A 71 18.91 1.67 -4.70
CA ALA A 71 18.74 1.76 -6.16
C ALA A 71 19.54 2.94 -6.75
N GLN A 72 19.51 4.12 -6.11
CA GLN A 72 20.30 5.29 -6.51
C GLN A 72 21.80 4.99 -6.49
N ILE A 73 22.31 4.45 -5.38
CA ILE A 73 23.74 4.10 -5.23
C ILE A 73 24.16 3.08 -6.29
N VAL A 74 23.36 2.04 -6.52
CA VAL A 74 23.66 1.01 -7.53
C VAL A 74 23.64 1.60 -8.94
N ASN A 75 22.67 2.44 -9.25
CA ASN A 75 22.58 3.12 -10.55
C ASN A 75 23.77 4.05 -10.79
N ASP A 76 24.24 4.76 -9.77
CA ASP A 76 25.38 5.68 -9.91
C ASP A 76 26.70 4.93 -10.13
N MET A 77 26.86 3.76 -9.51
CA MET A 77 28.04 2.92 -9.63
C MET A 77 28.05 2.03 -10.89
N ALA A 78 26.90 1.55 -11.31
CA ALA A 78 26.73 0.63 -12.44
C ALA A 78 25.40 0.92 -13.19
N PRO A 79 25.33 2.02 -13.97
CA PRO A 79 24.07 2.49 -14.56
C PRO A 79 23.46 1.53 -15.59
N ASP A 80 24.26 0.69 -16.23
CA ASP A 80 23.83 -0.25 -17.25
C ASP A 80 23.57 -1.66 -16.69
N GLN A 81 23.70 -1.87 -15.39
CA GLN A 81 23.47 -3.17 -14.77
C GLN A 81 21.99 -3.59 -14.88
N ARG A 82 21.75 -4.89 -15.07
CA ARG A 82 20.41 -5.51 -15.14
C ARG A 82 20.17 -6.55 -14.05
N SER A 83 21.18 -6.82 -13.24
CA SER A 83 21.17 -7.89 -12.23
C SER A 83 20.33 -7.55 -11.00
N GLY A 84 20.30 -6.29 -10.61
CA GLY A 84 19.53 -5.82 -9.45
C GLY A 84 18.28 -5.06 -9.88
N ILE A 85 17.12 -5.53 -9.48
CA ILE A 85 15.81 -4.89 -9.68
C ILE A 85 15.30 -4.46 -8.31
N PHE A 86 14.94 -3.20 -8.17
CA PHE A 86 14.43 -2.63 -6.93
C PHE A 86 12.95 -2.29 -7.10
N ILE A 87 12.11 -2.67 -6.14
CA ILE A 87 10.67 -2.36 -6.19
C ILE A 87 10.30 -1.64 -4.90
N ALA A 88 9.73 -0.45 -5.03
CA ALA A 88 9.26 0.36 -3.93
C ALA A 88 7.76 0.68 -4.07
N ASP A 89 7.09 0.90 -2.94
CA ASP A 89 5.72 1.35 -2.93
C ASP A 89 5.58 2.76 -3.52
N ALA A 90 4.53 2.97 -4.31
CA ALA A 90 4.29 4.26 -4.94
C ALA A 90 3.63 5.29 -4.01
N ASP A 91 3.17 4.90 -2.81
CA ASP A 91 2.50 5.78 -1.84
C ASP A 91 1.45 6.71 -2.52
N TYR A 92 1.72 8.02 -2.54
CA TYR A 92 0.86 9.04 -3.17
C TYR A 92 1.26 9.36 -4.63
N GLY A 93 2.22 8.64 -5.21
CA GLY A 93 2.66 8.83 -6.60
C GLY A 93 1.57 8.67 -7.64
N PRO A 94 0.66 7.69 -7.54
CA PRO A 94 -0.43 7.50 -8.50
C PRO A 94 -1.35 8.73 -8.65
N VAL A 95 -1.44 9.58 -7.63
CA VAL A 95 -2.19 10.84 -7.66
C VAL A 95 -1.29 12.08 -7.86
N GLY A 96 -0.01 11.88 -8.22
CA GLY A 96 0.92 12.97 -8.54
C GLY A 96 1.41 13.79 -7.33
N GLN A 97 1.24 13.29 -6.12
CA GLN A 97 1.64 13.98 -4.89
C GLN A 97 3.07 13.64 -4.43
N ASP A 98 3.69 12.64 -5.05
CA ASP A 98 5.09 12.29 -4.87
C ASP A 98 5.82 12.29 -6.21
N SER A 99 7.05 12.79 -6.21
CA SER A 99 7.98 12.66 -7.33
C SER A 99 9.04 11.62 -6.97
N PHE A 100 9.32 10.73 -7.91
CA PHE A 100 10.26 9.63 -7.69
C PHE A 100 11.43 9.67 -8.64
N PRO A 101 12.65 9.26 -8.21
CA PRO A 101 13.75 9.09 -9.14
C PRO A 101 13.38 8.04 -10.20
N ARG A 102 13.65 8.38 -11.47
CA ARG A 102 13.49 7.45 -12.60
C ARG A 102 14.84 6.80 -12.87
N LEU A 103 14.99 5.56 -12.39
CA LEU A 103 16.19 4.77 -12.56
C LEU A 103 15.86 3.49 -13.32
N ASN A 104 16.75 3.03 -14.17
CA ASN A 104 16.53 1.80 -14.95
C ASN A 104 16.33 0.57 -14.06
N CYS A 105 16.94 0.54 -12.89
CA CYS A 105 16.84 -0.58 -11.94
C CYS A 105 15.70 -0.45 -10.94
N LEU A 106 14.94 0.65 -10.91
CA LEU A 106 13.91 0.92 -9.91
C LEU A 106 12.51 0.91 -10.55
N MET A 107 11.61 0.17 -9.94
CA MET A 107 10.20 0.08 -10.28
C MET A 107 9.36 0.52 -9.09
N TYR A 108 8.12 0.93 -9.38
CA TYR A 108 7.14 1.28 -8.34
C TYR A 108 5.87 0.46 -8.52
N THR A 109 5.17 0.20 -7.41
CA THR A 109 3.83 -0.40 -7.49
C THR A 109 2.88 0.47 -8.34
N ASP A 110 1.93 -0.16 -9.05
CA ASP A 110 0.94 0.58 -9.87
C ASP A 110 0.00 1.42 -9.01
N TYR A 111 -0.10 1.05 -7.73
CA TYR A 111 -0.93 1.67 -6.68
C TYR A 111 -0.05 2.12 -5.53
N GLY A 112 -0.66 2.68 -4.47
CA GLY A 112 0.07 3.16 -3.31
C GLY A 112 0.91 2.10 -2.61
N SER A 113 0.51 0.84 -2.61
CA SER A 113 1.25 -0.27 -2.00
C SER A 113 0.82 -1.63 -2.56
N LEU A 114 1.59 -2.68 -2.24
CA LEU A 114 1.36 -4.06 -2.70
C LEU A 114 0.00 -4.61 -2.25
N GLU A 115 -0.48 -4.30 -1.05
CA GLU A 115 -1.73 -4.84 -0.52
C GLU A 115 -2.96 -4.43 -1.34
N ILE A 116 -2.85 -3.37 -2.15
CA ILE A 116 -3.97 -2.88 -2.96
C ILE A 116 -4.34 -3.85 -4.08
N TYR A 117 -3.40 -4.69 -4.55
CA TYR A 117 -3.72 -5.73 -5.52
C TYR A 117 -4.73 -6.77 -4.99
N ALA A 118 -4.85 -6.90 -3.67
CA ALA A 118 -5.88 -7.72 -3.04
C ALA A 118 -7.29 -7.09 -3.11
N PHE A 119 -7.41 -5.82 -3.51
CA PHE A 119 -8.70 -5.12 -3.65
C PHE A 119 -9.37 -5.47 -4.99
N ASN A 120 -9.79 -6.72 -5.13
CA ASN A 120 -10.50 -7.24 -6.29
C ASN A 120 -11.60 -8.22 -5.88
N VAL A 121 -12.57 -8.43 -6.76
CA VAL A 121 -13.76 -9.25 -6.48
C VAL A 121 -13.40 -10.69 -6.11
N ARG A 122 -12.44 -11.30 -6.81
CA ARG A 122 -12.05 -12.71 -6.61
C ARG A 122 -11.41 -12.91 -5.24
N THR A 123 -10.47 -12.06 -4.88
CA THR A 123 -9.81 -12.09 -3.57
C THR A 123 -10.81 -11.91 -2.44
N ILE A 124 -11.70 -10.90 -2.53
CA ILE A 124 -12.73 -10.66 -1.52
C ILE A 124 -13.72 -11.82 -1.44
N GLU A 125 -14.14 -12.39 -2.58
CA GLU A 125 -15.03 -13.57 -2.58
C GLU A 125 -14.36 -14.76 -1.86
N LYS A 126 -13.08 -15.02 -2.15
CA LYS A 126 -12.33 -16.10 -1.49
C LYS A 126 -12.22 -15.87 0.03
N VAL A 127 -11.91 -14.65 0.46
CA VAL A 127 -11.89 -14.29 1.89
C VAL A 127 -13.28 -14.48 2.52
N LEU A 128 -14.33 -13.97 1.90
CA LEU A 128 -15.70 -14.10 2.42
C LEU A 128 -16.16 -15.57 2.51
N ARG A 129 -15.90 -16.39 1.48
CA ARG A 129 -16.43 -17.77 1.44
C ARG A 129 -15.57 -18.77 2.17
N VAL A 130 -14.26 -18.73 1.96
CA VAL A 130 -13.35 -19.76 2.45
C VAL A 130 -12.90 -19.43 3.88
N ILE A 131 -12.50 -18.19 4.11
CA ILE A 131 -11.93 -17.77 5.39
C ILE A 131 -13.02 -17.41 6.39
N LEU A 132 -13.90 -16.49 6.02
CA LEU A 132 -14.94 -15.97 6.92
C LEU A 132 -16.23 -16.79 6.90
N ARG A 133 -16.41 -17.70 5.95
CA ARG A 133 -17.62 -18.52 5.77
C ARG A 133 -18.90 -17.67 5.81
N ALA A 134 -18.81 -16.50 5.16
CA ALA A 134 -19.90 -15.52 5.14
C ALA A 134 -21.13 -16.06 4.35
N PRO A 135 -22.33 -15.62 4.69
CA PRO A 135 -23.54 -15.98 3.92
C PRO A 135 -23.41 -15.58 2.46
N ARG A 136 -23.98 -16.37 1.54
CA ARG A 136 -23.95 -16.10 0.08
C ARG A 136 -24.60 -14.76 -0.30
N ALA A 137 -25.54 -14.28 0.48
CA ALA A 137 -26.18 -12.96 0.29
C ALA A 137 -25.18 -11.79 0.43
N LEU A 138 -24.03 -11.99 1.07
CA LEU A 138 -22.97 -10.98 1.17
C LEU A 138 -22.05 -11.11 -0.05
N GLU A 139 -22.37 -10.44 -1.14
CA GLU A 139 -21.63 -10.50 -2.39
C GLU A 139 -20.34 -9.65 -2.34
N ALA A 140 -19.25 -10.19 -2.88
CA ALA A 140 -17.92 -9.53 -2.85
C ALA A 140 -17.93 -8.18 -3.59
N SER A 141 -18.59 -8.11 -4.74
CA SER A 141 -18.73 -6.87 -5.50
C SER A 141 -19.49 -5.78 -4.73
N ALA A 142 -20.55 -6.17 -4.00
CA ALA A 142 -21.29 -5.25 -3.15
C ALA A 142 -20.47 -4.77 -1.94
N VAL A 143 -19.65 -5.65 -1.35
CA VAL A 143 -18.74 -5.30 -0.24
C VAL A 143 -17.68 -4.31 -0.73
N LEU A 144 -17.03 -4.56 -1.88
CA LEU A 144 -16.05 -3.65 -2.47
C LEU A 144 -16.68 -2.28 -2.76
N ALA A 145 -17.81 -2.25 -3.42
CA ALA A 145 -18.53 -1.00 -3.69
C ALA A 145 -18.88 -0.24 -2.40
N ALA A 146 -19.31 -0.98 -1.36
CA ALA A 146 -19.70 -0.39 -0.09
C ALA A 146 -18.56 0.31 0.67
N ILE A 147 -17.32 -0.14 0.50
CA ILE A 147 -16.17 0.44 1.22
C ILE A 147 -15.30 1.39 0.36
N SER A 148 -15.48 1.40 -0.97
CA SER A 148 -14.65 2.17 -1.91
C SER A 148 -14.60 3.66 -1.60
N ASP A 149 -15.75 4.30 -1.40
CA ASP A 149 -15.81 5.74 -1.14
C ASP A 149 -15.21 6.12 0.22
N ALA A 150 -15.35 5.24 1.23
CA ALA A 150 -14.71 5.44 2.53
C ALA A 150 -13.18 5.30 2.44
N LEU A 151 -12.67 4.35 1.63
CA LEU A 151 -11.24 4.19 1.38
C LEU A 151 -10.66 5.44 0.69
N ARG A 152 -11.32 5.91 -0.38
CA ARG A 152 -10.94 7.15 -1.06
C ARG A 152 -10.95 8.34 -0.10
N SER A 153 -12.01 8.50 0.66
CA SER A 153 -12.15 9.58 1.65
C SER A 153 -11.03 9.53 2.70
N LEU A 154 -10.68 8.34 3.17
CA LEU A 154 -9.61 8.14 4.14
C LEU A 154 -8.23 8.45 3.56
N PHE A 155 -7.99 8.06 2.30
CA PHE A 155 -6.76 8.38 1.58
C PHE A 155 -6.53 9.91 1.50
N TYR A 156 -7.56 10.67 1.12
CA TYR A 156 -7.45 12.12 1.08
C TYR A 156 -7.32 12.76 2.47
N ALA A 157 -7.97 12.20 3.49
CA ALA A 157 -7.74 12.63 4.87
C ALA A 157 -6.27 12.44 5.32
N ARG A 158 -5.64 11.32 4.94
CA ARG A 158 -4.21 11.09 5.17
C ARG A 158 -3.33 12.11 4.44
N LEU A 159 -3.67 12.39 3.17
CA LEU A 159 -2.93 13.37 2.36
C LEU A 159 -3.02 14.76 2.96
N VAL A 160 -4.20 15.21 3.41
CA VAL A 160 -4.39 16.46 4.13
C VAL A 160 -3.52 16.54 5.37
N MET A 161 -3.51 15.49 6.19
CA MET A 161 -2.72 15.46 7.42
C MET A 161 -1.20 15.42 7.13
N ARG A 162 -0.79 14.83 6.03
CA ARG A 162 0.61 14.89 5.55
C ARG A 162 1.01 16.30 5.15
N CYS A 163 0.12 17.05 4.51
CA CYS A 163 0.34 18.45 4.12
C CYS A 163 0.27 19.42 5.31
N ALA A 164 -0.38 19.03 6.40
CA ALA A 164 -0.49 19.85 7.60
C ALA A 164 0.88 19.99 8.33
N PRO A 165 1.11 21.09 9.04
CA PRO A 165 2.34 21.27 9.81
C PRO A 165 2.63 20.09 10.73
N GLY A 166 3.87 19.63 10.71
CA GLY A 166 4.31 18.47 11.50
C GLY A 166 3.98 17.12 10.89
N GLY A 167 3.25 17.06 9.75
CA GLY A 167 2.93 15.78 9.07
C GLY A 167 2.26 14.77 10.01
N ALA A 168 1.28 15.20 10.79
CA ALA A 168 0.69 14.38 11.85
C ALA A 168 -0.05 13.16 11.29
N PRO A 169 0.12 11.97 11.89
CA PRO A 169 -0.63 10.80 11.50
C PRO A 169 -2.11 10.95 11.88
N LEU A 170 -2.97 10.19 11.20
CA LEU A 170 -4.36 10.04 11.63
C LEU A 170 -4.43 9.39 13.03
N VAL A 171 -5.51 9.67 13.76
CA VAL A 171 -5.78 8.97 15.03
C VAL A 171 -5.80 7.46 14.83
N LYS A 172 -5.29 6.70 15.80
CA LYS A 172 -5.16 5.22 15.69
C LYS A 172 -6.49 4.51 15.40
N LYS A 173 -7.59 5.07 15.92
CA LYS A 173 -8.94 4.49 15.78
C LYS A 173 -9.75 5.13 14.65
N TYR A 174 -9.10 5.52 13.56
CA TYR A 174 -9.74 6.20 12.43
C TYR A 174 -10.93 5.45 11.84
N ALA A 175 -10.90 4.11 11.84
CA ALA A 175 -12.02 3.31 11.36
C ALA A 175 -13.31 3.47 12.19
N GLU A 176 -13.20 3.92 13.46
CA GLU A 176 -14.37 4.22 14.28
C GLU A 176 -15.12 5.48 13.81
N CYS A 177 -14.47 6.36 13.02
CA CYS A 177 -15.11 7.48 12.35
C CYS A 177 -15.95 7.07 11.13
N CYS A 178 -16.03 5.75 10.82
CA CYS A 178 -16.86 5.23 9.75
C CYS A 178 -18.16 4.62 10.30
N ALA A 179 -19.27 4.93 9.63
CA ALA A 179 -20.60 4.37 9.89
C ALA A 179 -21.22 3.82 8.60
N VAL A 180 -22.11 2.82 8.72
CA VAL A 180 -22.85 2.32 7.55
C VAL A 180 -24.16 3.10 7.41
N SER A 181 -24.34 3.71 6.24
CA SER A 181 -25.56 4.41 5.85
C SER A 181 -26.05 3.85 4.51
N ASN A 182 -27.28 3.40 4.43
CA ASN A 182 -27.87 2.79 3.22
C ASN A 182 -27.01 1.66 2.62
N GLY A 183 -26.37 0.84 3.47
CA GLY A 183 -25.50 -0.26 3.02
C GLY A 183 -24.08 0.13 2.60
N VAL A 184 -23.73 1.41 2.61
CA VAL A 184 -22.44 1.95 2.24
C VAL A 184 -21.70 2.45 3.47
N LEU A 185 -20.39 2.23 3.55
CA LEU A 185 -19.54 2.77 4.61
C LEU A 185 -19.23 4.24 4.30
N VAL A 186 -19.54 5.12 5.24
CA VAL A 186 -19.33 6.56 5.12
C VAL A 186 -18.35 7.02 6.19
N LEU A 187 -17.34 7.76 5.78
CA LEU A 187 -16.36 8.36 6.68
C LEU A 187 -16.82 9.76 7.12
N ASP A 188 -16.89 10.00 8.43
CA ASP A 188 -16.97 11.34 9.00
C ASP A 188 -15.57 11.98 8.97
N TYR A 189 -15.23 12.57 7.83
CA TYR A 189 -13.90 13.15 7.61
C TYR A 189 -13.67 14.39 8.49
N GLU A 190 -14.69 15.14 8.84
CA GLU A 190 -14.56 16.32 9.69
C GLU A 190 -14.13 15.93 11.11
N SER A 191 -14.83 14.97 11.71
CA SER A 191 -14.45 14.43 13.02
C SER A 191 -13.07 13.77 12.97
N LEU A 192 -12.74 13.04 11.90
CA LEU A 192 -11.43 12.41 11.73
C LEU A 192 -10.30 13.44 11.68
N LEU A 193 -10.43 14.45 10.82
CA LEU A 193 -9.41 15.50 10.65
C LEU A 193 -9.27 16.34 11.93
N ARG A 194 -10.38 16.74 12.55
CA ARG A 194 -10.39 17.47 13.81
C ARG A 194 -9.64 16.71 14.91
N ASN A 195 -9.99 15.44 15.11
CA ASN A 195 -9.39 14.60 16.15
C ASN A 195 -7.88 14.36 15.87
N SER A 196 -7.51 14.15 14.62
CA SER A 196 -6.11 13.94 14.22
C SER A 196 -5.29 15.23 14.42
N PHE A 197 -5.81 16.36 13.96
CA PHE A 197 -5.15 17.64 14.11
C PHE A 197 -5.07 18.14 15.56
N SER A 198 -6.01 17.73 16.41
CA SER A 198 -5.95 18.07 17.84
C SER A 198 -4.70 17.54 18.53
N SER A 199 -4.09 16.48 18.00
CA SER A 199 -2.82 15.89 18.49
C SER A 199 -1.59 16.74 18.15
N VAL A 200 -1.68 17.62 17.14
CA VAL A 200 -0.59 18.54 16.76
C VAL A 200 -0.50 19.64 17.82
N ARG A 201 0.74 19.88 18.32
CA ARG A 201 0.97 20.93 19.31
C ARG A 201 0.55 22.30 18.78
N LYS A 202 -0.10 23.12 19.62
CA LYS A 202 -0.58 24.46 19.20
C LYS A 202 0.51 25.33 18.58
N ALA A 203 1.73 25.29 19.14
CA ALA A 203 2.88 26.03 18.63
C ALA A 203 3.35 25.58 17.22
N GLU A 204 3.01 24.37 16.80
CA GLU A 204 3.42 23.77 15.53
C GLU A 204 2.37 23.95 14.43
N ARG A 205 1.19 24.50 14.76
CA ARG A 205 0.06 24.60 13.82
C ARG A 205 0.22 25.67 12.74
N ASP A 206 1.13 26.62 12.92
CA ASP A 206 1.53 27.64 11.94
C ASP A 206 0.35 28.27 11.16
N GLY A 207 -0.66 28.74 11.87
CA GLY A 207 -1.86 29.35 11.27
C GLY A 207 -2.87 28.37 10.63
N TRP A 208 -2.65 27.06 10.76
CA TRP A 208 -3.63 26.06 10.36
C TRP A 208 -4.76 25.91 11.39
N ASN A 209 -5.97 25.71 10.87
CA ASN A 209 -7.18 25.46 11.67
C ASN A 209 -8.06 24.41 10.97
N GLU A 210 -9.16 24.04 11.61
CA GLU A 210 -10.09 23.02 11.08
C GLU A 210 -10.68 23.42 9.72
N GLU A 211 -11.04 24.70 9.53
CA GLU A 211 -11.62 25.19 8.28
C GLU A 211 -10.65 25.03 7.11
N ARG A 212 -9.36 25.33 7.31
CA ARG A 212 -8.34 25.14 6.29
C ARG A 212 -8.13 23.67 5.94
N LEU A 213 -8.16 22.76 6.95
CA LEU A 213 -8.09 21.32 6.71
C LEU A 213 -9.26 20.82 5.88
N TYR A 214 -10.49 21.21 6.24
CA TYR A 214 -11.69 20.79 5.53
C TYR A 214 -11.71 21.33 4.10
N LYS A 215 -11.32 22.58 3.89
CA LYS A 215 -11.20 23.17 2.56
C LYS A 215 -10.20 22.38 1.71
N LEU A 216 -8.99 22.14 2.22
CA LEU A 216 -7.97 21.37 1.51
C LEU A 216 -8.48 19.96 1.16
N TYR A 217 -9.17 19.29 2.09
CA TYR A 217 -9.75 17.98 1.85
C TYR A 217 -10.75 17.98 0.70
N LEU A 218 -11.67 18.96 0.69
CA LEU A 218 -12.68 19.08 -0.37
C LEU A 218 -12.06 19.42 -1.73
N ASP A 219 -11.03 20.28 -1.74
CA ASP A 219 -10.31 20.65 -2.96
C ASP A 219 -9.57 19.40 -3.53
N LEU A 220 -8.86 18.64 -2.70
CA LEU A 220 -8.13 17.44 -3.13
C LEU A 220 -9.06 16.33 -3.65
N ILE A 221 -10.18 16.06 -2.99
CA ILE A 221 -11.16 15.08 -3.50
C ILE A 221 -11.72 15.49 -4.86
N LYS A 222 -11.98 16.79 -5.04
CA LYS A 222 -12.55 17.29 -6.29
C LYS A 222 -11.55 17.22 -7.46
N GLU A 223 -10.28 17.46 -7.17
CA GLU A 223 -9.20 17.46 -8.18
C GLU A 223 -8.73 16.06 -8.54
N GLY A 224 -8.78 15.14 -7.59
CA GLY A 224 -8.08 13.85 -7.66
C GLY A 224 -8.90 12.66 -8.10
N ALA A 225 -10.19 12.79 -8.43
CA ALA A 225 -11.04 11.65 -8.73
C ALA A 225 -10.55 10.81 -9.92
N SER A 226 -9.88 9.68 -9.64
CA SER A 226 -9.47 8.68 -10.62
C SER A 226 -10.62 7.73 -10.94
N ASP A 227 -10.67 7.23 -12.20
CA ASP A 227 -11.60 6.17 -12.58
C ASP A 227 -11.27 4.83 -11.88
N ASP A 228 -10.00 4.60 -11.54
CA ASP A 228 -9.58 3.44 -10.74
C ASP A 228 -9.36 3.86 -9.29
N VAL A 229 -10.31 3.48 -8.42
CA VAL A 229 -10.28 3.79 -6.98
C VAL A 229 -9.02 3.24 -6.29
N ARG A 230 -8.38 2.19 -6.83
CA ARG A 230 -7.15 1.60 -6.29
C ARG A 230 -5.98 2.58 -6.25
N LYS A 231 -5.99 3.61 -7.12
CA LYS A 231 -4.98 4.67 -7.11
C LYS A 231 -5.15 5.67 -5.96
N GLU A 232 -6.30 5.65 -5.31
CA GLU A 232 -6.72 6.59 -4.27
C GLU A 232 -7.08 5.86 -2.98
N MET A 233 -6.25 4.89 -2.59
CA MET A 233 -6.37 4.20 -1.33
C MET A 233 -5.00 3.81 -0.77
N SER A 234 -4.96 3.51 0.53
CA SER A 234 -3.80 2.92 1.20
C SER A 234 -4.09 1.44 1.47
N GLY A 235 -3.15 0.56 1.17
CA GLY A 235 -3.34 -0.88 1.33
C GLY A 235 -3.73 -1.30 2.74
N HIS A 236 -3.06 -0.74 3.73
CA HIS A 236 -3.38 -1.01 5.14
C HIS A 236 -4.80 -0.59 5.57
N ASP A 237 -5.44 0.34 4.84
CA ASP A 237 -6.80 0.78 5.15
C ASP A 237 -7.85 -0.18 4.62
N VAL A 238 -7.53 -0.98 3.59
CA VAL A 238 -8.44 -1.98 3.01
C VAL A 238 -8.88 -2.98 4.08
N SER A 239 -7.93 -3.59 4.80
CA SER A 239 -8.23 -4.55 5.86
C SER A 239 -9.03 -3.91 7.00
N ALA A 240 -8.65 -2.70 7.44
CA ALA A 240 -9.32 -1.99 8.52
C ALA A 240 -10.78 -1.62 8.19
N LEU A 241 -11.04 -1.08 7.00
CA LEU A 241 -12.39 -0.69 6.59
C LEU A 241 -13.25 -1.90 6.22
N LEU A 242 -12.67 -2.96 5.65
CA LEU A 242 -13.36 -4.23 5.45
C LEU A 242 -13.85 -4.81 6.79
N ILE A 243 -12.99 -4.89 7.80
CA ILE A 243 -13.36 -5.34 9.15
C ILE A 243 -14.47 -4.44 9.70
N ARG A 244 -14.32 -3.11 9.60
CA ARG A 244 -15.30 -2.16 10.12
C ARG A 244 -16.67 -2.36 9.46
N TYR A 245 -16.72 -2.47 8.14
CA TYR A 245 -17.94 -2.72 7.38
C TYR A 245 -18.58 -4.03 7.80
N LEU A 246 -17.81 -5.12 7.83
CA LEU A 246 -18.35 -6.45 8.19
C LEU A 246 -18.86 -6.51 9.64
N LYS A 247 -18.20 -5.82 10.59
CA LYS A 247 -18.69 -5.73 11.98
C LYS A 247 -20.06 -5.08 12.10
N ILE A 248 -20.39 -4.17 11.20
CA ILE A 248 -21.67 -3.47 11.21
C ILE A 248 -22.71 -4.22 10.37
N ALA A 249 -22.38 -4.55 9.12
CA ALA A 249 -23.30 -5.12 8.15
C ALA A 249 -23.53 -6.62 8.32
N ALA A 250 -22.55 -7.36 8.83
CA ALA A 250 -22.59 -8.82 8.95
C ALA A 250 -21.79 -9.34 10.16
N PRO A 251 -22.08 -8.90 11.40
CA PRO A 251 -21.27 -9.21 12.59
C PRO A 251 -21.12 -10.70 12.86
N GLN A 252 -22.01 -11.54 12.35
CA GLN A 252 -21.96 -12.99 12.48
C GLN A 252 -20.75 -13.64 11.80
N VAL A 253 -20.06 -12.94 10.87
CA VAL A 253 -18.87 -13.49 10.18
C VAL A 253 -17.67 -13.61 11.12
N PHE A 254 -17.65 -12.87 12.23
CA PHE A 254 -16.56 -12.88 13.22
C PHE A 254 -16.88 -13.72 14.47
N ARG A 255 -17.77 -14.69 14.37
CA ARG A 255 -18.10 -15.55 15.51
C ARG A 255 -17.08 -16.67 15.67
N GLU A 256 -16.91 -17.13 16.93
CA GLU A 256 -16.15 -18.31 17.31
C GLU A 256 -14.70 -18.31 16.77
N ASP A 257 -14.36 -19.31 15.96
CA ASP A 257 -13.04 -19.55 15.37
C ASP A 257 -12.54 -18.44 14.42
N ARG A 258 -13.43 -17.55 13.99
CA ARG A 258 -13.13 -16.45 13.04
C ARG A 258 -12.89 -15.10 13.73
N LYS A 259 -12.97 -15.04 15.04
CA LYS A 259 -12.75 -13.81 15.80
C LYS A 259 -11.35 -13.23 15.60
N GLY A 260 -10.35 -14.07 15.34
CA GLY A 260 -8.99 -13.63 15.02
C GLY A 260 -8.88 -12.72 13.80
N PHE A 261 -9.81 -12.82 12.84
CA PHE A 261 -9.86 -11.94 11.65
C PHE A 261 -10.42 -10.54 11.92
N GLU A 262 -10.82 -10.22 13.15
CA GLU A 262 -11.06 -8.85 13.59
C GLU A 262 -9.77 -8.05 13.80
N ASP A 263 -8.64 -8.73 13.85
CA ASP A 263 -7.31 -8.13 13.86
C ASP A 263 -6.91 -7.74 12.44
N ARG A 264 -6.39 -6.50 12.30
CA ARG A 264 -6.05 -5.92 11.01
C ARG A 264 -4.97 -6.69 10.28
N ASP A 265 -3.89 -7.05 10.99
CA ASP A 265 -2.74 -7.71 10.38
C ASP A 265 -3.10 -9.15 9.95
N THR A 266 -3.98 -9.82 10.71
CA THR A 266 -4.51 -11.13 10.35
C THR A 266 -5.39 -11.06 9.09
N MET A 267 -6.26 -10.05 9.00
CA MET A 267 -7.10 -9.83 7.82
C MET A 267 -6.27 -9.46 6.60
N GLU A 268 -5.26 -8.62 6.75
CA GLU A 268 -4.34 -8.24 5.67
C GLU A 268 -3.61 -9.46 5.10
N ARG A 269 -3.05 -10.32 5.98
CA ARG A 269 -2.45 -11.60 5.55
C ARG A 269 -3.46 -12.50 4.84
N ALA A 270 -4.70 -12.55 5.32
CA ALA A 270 -5.75 -13.34 4.68
C ALA A 270 -6.09 -12.80 3.28
N LEU A 271 -6.15 -11.50 3.11
CA LEU A 271 -6.34 -10.84 1.82
C LEU A 271 -5.18 -11.17 0.87
N MET A 272 -3.94 -10.92 1.29
CA MET A 272 -2.75 -11.17 0.47
C MET A 272 -2.60 -12.65 0.08
N SER A 273 -2.87 -13.58 1.01
CA SER A 273 -2.83 -15.03 0.74
C SER A 273 -3.97 -15.49 -0.19
N SER A 274 -4.98 -14.66 -0.38
CA SER A 274 -6.14 -14.97 -1.24
C SER A 274 -6.00 -14.45 -2.67
N VAL A 275 -5.01 -13.60 -2.94
CA VAL A 275 -4.66 -13.15 -4.29
C VAL A 275 -4.23 -14.34 -5.12
N GLU A 276 -4.71 -14.42 -6.35
CA GLU A 276 -4.34 -15.47 -7.31
C GLU A 276 -3.46 -14.88 -8.42
N PHE A 277 -2.63 -15.70 -9.02
CA PHE A 277 -1.71 -15.28 -10.09
C PHE A 277 -2.44 -14.50 -11.20
N VAL A 278 -3.60 -15.00 -11.63
CA VAL A 278 -4.44 -14.39 -12.66
C VAL A 278 -4.97 -12.99 -12.27
N ASP A 279 -4.94 -12.62 -10.99
CA ASP A 279 -5.39 -11.29 -10.52
C ASP A 279 -4.31 -10.23 -10.74
N VAL A 280 -3.04 -10.64 -10.84
CA VAL A 280 -1.88 -9.72 -10.91
C VAL A 280 -1.05 -9.88 -12.18
N GLU A 281 -1.11 -11.00 -12.89
CA GLU A 281 -0.26 -11.30 -14.06
C GLU A 281 -0.30 -10.24 -15.17
N ARG A 282 -1.40 -9.46 -15.24
CA ARG A 282 -1.62 -8.43 -16.27
C ARG A 282 -1.44 -7.00 -15.75
N GLU A 283 -1.20 -6.84 -14.47
CA GLU A 283 -0.91 -5.51 -13.93
C GLU A 283 0.46 -5.05 -14.43
N PRO A 284 0.63 -3.75 -14.77
CA PRO A 284 1.84 -3.25 -15.45
C PRO A 284 3.14 -3.59 -14.74
N LEU A 285 3.19 -3.45 -13.40
CA LEU A 285 4.37 -3.78 -12.60
C LEU A 285 4.82 -5.23 -12.82
N PHE A 286 3.88 -6.18 -12.79
CA PHE A 286 4.19 -7.61 -12.87
C PHE A 286 4.57 -8.04 -14.28
N VAL A 287 3.95 -7.45 -15.30
CA VAL A 287 4.35 -7.64 -16.71
C VAL A 287 5.78 -7.13 -16.92
N GLU A 288 6.10 -5.94 -16.40
CA GLU A 288 7.44 -5.37 -16.52
C GLU A 288 8.46 -6.18 -15.72
N LEU A 289 8.12 -6.64 -14.50
CA LEU A 289 9.00 -7.45 -13.67
C LEU A 289 9.42 -8.73 -14.41
N VAL A 290 8.47 -9.50 -14.96
CA VAL A 290 8.78 -10.71 -15.75
C VAL A 290 9.69 -10.37 -16.92
N SER A 291 9.43 -9.28 -17.65
CA SER A 291 10.26 -8.89 -18.79
C SER A 291 11.70 -8.50 -18.44
N ARG A 292 11.94 -8.10 -17.18
CA ARG A 292 13.28 -7.70 -16.70
C ARG A 292 14.11 -8.87 -16.15
N VAL A 293 13.44 -9.91 -15.66
CA VAL A 293 14.14 -11.08 -15.09
C VAL A 293 14.46 -12.15 -16.13
N VAL A 294 13.75 -12.16 -17.24
CA VAL A 294 14.03 -13.00 -18.43
C VAL A 294 15.13 -12.34 -19.29
#